data_33c8b4c98c0bc2af77477db91f13c447
#
_entry.id   33c8b4c98c0bc2af77477db91f13c447
#
_cell.length_a   1.000
_cell.length_b   1.000
_cell.length_c   1.000
_cell.angle_alpha   90.00
_cell.angle_beta   90.00
_cell.angle_gamma   90.00
#
_symmetry.space_group_name_H-M   'P 1'
#
loop_
_entity.id
_entity.type
_entity.pdbx_description
1 polymer ?
#
loop_
_entity_poly.entity_id
_entity_poly.type
_entity_poly.pdbx_seq_one_letter_code
_entity_poly.pdbx_strand_id
1 'polypeptide(L)'
;MSFSAPISRAQRSRRILPWLLYLYALVLFAMHFVRIFDNSFWGDEGFSIGLAQMNVFEMLQVTAADNHPPLYYLFTQLLYHLLGNHGYVYHLSALIPYGLILILACTVIFRQFGLIPAVVVSTFASLTDTAIMFNVEARMYSLGAFFVLAAYLALHNILHSGKTSDWVIFSVASLCAAYTHYYALILSLI
;
A
#
# COMPACT_ATOMS: atom_id res chain seq x y z
N MET A 1 -24.72 43.77 12.14
CA MET A 1 -24.41 42.44 12.69
C MET A 1 -24.98 41.40 11.76
N SER A 2 -24.13 40.75 10.96
CA SER A 2 -24.56 39.69 10.02
C SER A 2 -24.68 38.36 10.80
N PHE A 3 -25.89 37.93 11.08
CA PHE A 3 -26.16 36.60 11.63
C PHE A 3 -25.90 35.57 10.52
N SER A 4 -24.80 34.82 10.61
CA SER A 4 -24.57 33.66 9.77
C SER A 4 -25.64 32.60 10.04
N ALA A 5 -26.37 32.19 9.01
CA ALA A 5 -27.38 31.15 9.12
C ALA A 5 -26.81 29.85 9.71
N PRO A 6 -27.54 29.13 10.57
CA PRO A 6 -27.05 27.89 11.17
C PRO A 6 -26.79 26.84 10.09
N ILE A 7 -25.60 26.22 10.15
CA ILE A 7 -25.17 25.16 9.22
C ILE A 7 -26.19 24.01 9.26
N SER A 8 -26.74 23.65 8.09
CA SER A 8 -27.71 22.56 7.99
C SER A 8 -27.09 21.22 8.44
N ARG A 9 -27.93 20.27 8.93
CA ARG A 9 -27.48 18.92 9.31
C ARG A 9 -26.70 18.22 8.17
N ALA A 10 -27.14 18.39 6.93
CA ALA A 10 -26.47 17.83 5.74
C ALA A 10 -25.08 18.44 5.50
N GLN A 11 -24.92 19.74 5.71
CA GLN A 11 -23.61 20.40 5.59
C GLN A 11 -22.66 20.00 6.72
N ARG A 12 -23.17 19.78 7.93
CA ARG A 12 -22.40 19.31 9.08
C ARG A 12 -21.95 17.88 8.87
N SER A 13 -22.83 17.00 8.38
CA SER A 13 -22.49 15.61 8.06
C SER A 13 -21.38 15.52 7.00
N ARG A 14 -21.48 16.32 5.93
CA ARG A 14 -20.45 16.35 4.86
C ARG A 14 -19.06 16.80 5.35
N ARG A 15 -19.00 17.60 6.42
CA ARG A 15 -17.71 18.03 7.01
C ARG A 15 -17.10 17.00 7.96
N ILE A 16 -17.93 16.22 8.67
CA ILE A 16 -17.48 15.25 9.67
C ILE A 16 -17.09 13.92 9.02
N LEU A 17 -17.75 13.53 7.94
CA LEU A 17 -17.59 12.24 7.28
C LEU A 17 -16.13 11.89 6.89
N PRO A 18 -15.34 12.81 6.28
CA PRO A 18 -13.94 12.53 5.99
C PRO A 18 -13.11 12.22 7.25
N TRP A 19 -13.36 12.93 8.34
CA TRP A 19 -12.62 12.73 9.60
C TRP A 19 -12.93 11.38 10.24
N LEU A 20 -14.18 10.92 10.15
CA LEU A 20 -14.56 9.59 10.61
C LEU A 20 -13.90 8.50 9.77
N LEU A 21 -13.77 8.71 8.46
CA LEU A 21 -13.06 7.79 7.58
C LEU A 21 -11.55 7.75 7.90
N TYR A 22 -10.92 8.89 8.13
CA TYR A 22 -9.50 8.95 8.56
C TYR A 22 -9.30 8.27 9.92
N LEU A 23 -10.19 8.51 10.88
CA LEU A 23 -10.13 7.83 12.17
C LEU A 23 -10.29 6.32 12.02
N TYR A 24 -11.23 5.88 11.20
CA TYR A 24 -11.42 4.46 10.88
C TYR A 24 -10.14 3.85 10.27
N ALA A 25 -9.57 4.49 9.26
CA ALA A 25 -8.32 4.02 8.63
C ALA A 25 -7.14 4.02 9.63
N LEU A 26 -7.07 5.01 10.52
CA LEU A 26 -6.05 5.05 11.58
C LEU A 26 -6.19 3.88 12.56
N VAL A 27 -7.42 3.53 12.95
CA VAL A 27 -7.66 2.36 13.81
C VAL A 27 -7.23 1.08 13.10
N LEU A 28 -7.60 0.91 11.83
CA LEU A 28 -7.18 -0.25 11.04
C LEU A 28 -5.65 -0.32 10.90
N PHE A 29 -5.00 0.81 10.64
CA PHE A 29 -3.53 0.87 10.58
C PHE A 29 -2.88 0.52 11.92
N ALA A 30 -3.40 1.06 13.03
CA ALA A 30 -2.87 0.79 14.37
C ALA A 30 -2.95 -0.69 14.75
N MET A 31 -4.01 -1.40 14.33
CA MET A 31 -4.15 -2.85 14.55
C MET A 31 -3.00 -3.65 13.91
N HIS A 32 -2.51 -3.25 12.75
CA HIS A 32 -1.36 -3.88 12.10
C HIS A 32 -0.04 -3.35 12.65
N PHE A 33 0.04 -2.05 12.98
CA PHE A 33 1.26 -1.43 13.49
C PHE A 33 1.76 -2.11 14.78
N VAL A 34 0.87 -2.46 15.71
CA VAL A 34 1.30 -3.11 16.96
C VAL A 34 1.91 -4.50 16.72
N ARG A 35 1.62 -5.14 15.60
CA ARG A 35 2.09 -6.48 15.26
C ARG A 35 3.50 -6.52 14.67
N ILE A 36 4.03 -5.40 14.16
CA ILE A 36 5.40 -5.38 13.60
C ILE A 36 6.49 -5.60 14.64
N PHE A 37 6.16 -5.53 15.92
CA PHE A 37 7.09 -5.80 17.02
C PHE A 37 7.14 -7.28 17.43
N ASP A 38 6.35 -8.13 16.81
CA ASP A 38 6.51 -9.57 16.88
C ASP A 38 7.72 -9.98 16.02
N ASN A 39 8.72 -10.57 16.64
CA ASN A 39 9.97 -10.97 15.97
C ASN A 39 9.94 -12.43 15.50
N SER A 40 8.78 -13.04 15.36
CA SER A 40 8.63 -14.37 14.77
C SER A 40 8.64 -14.26 13.24
N PHE A 41 9.67 -14.79 12.60
CA PHE A 41 9.78 -14.89 11.14
C PHE A 41 9.67 -16.34 10.70
N TRP A 42 8.97 -16.58 9.60
CA TRP A 42 8.95 -17.89 8.97
C TRP A 42 9.84 -17.97 7.72
N GLY A 43 9.98 -19.15 7.10
CA GLY A 43 10.98 -19.44 6.08
C GLY A 43 11.11 -18.39 4.95
N ASP A 44 9.99 -17.98 4.35
CA ASP A 44 9.99 -17.04 3.23
C ASP A 44 10.39 -15.61 3.64
N GLU A 45 10.06 -15.19 4.87
CA GLU A 45 10.52 -13.93 5.41
C GLU A 45 12.03 -13.96 5.68
N GLY A 46 12.54 -15.10 6.16
CA GLY A 46 13.99 -15.33 6.34
C GLY A 46 14.75 -15.15 5.03
N PHE A 47 14.21 -15.61 3.90
CA PHE A 47 14.77 -15.36 2.57
C PHE A 47 14.81 -13.87 2.25
N SER A 48 13.70 -13.14 2.46
CA SER A 48 13.62 -11.70 2.22
C SER A 48 14.61 -10.91 3.10
N ILE A 49 14.77 -11.30 4.36
CA ILE A 49 15.73 -10.72 5.31
C ILE A 49 17.16 -10.97 4.86
N GLY A 50 17.47 -12.18 4.44
CA GLY A 50 18.78 -12.54 3.90
C GLY A 50 19.16 -11.67 2.69
N LEU A 51 18.24 -11.49 1.74
CA LEU A 51 18.46 -10.64 0.58
C LEU A 51 18.66 -9.16 0.94
N ALA A 52 17.94 -8.66 1.95
CA ALA A 52 18.09 -7.28 2.39
C ALA A 52 19.44 -6.98 3.04
N GLN A 53 20.15 -8.00 3.53
CA GLN A 53 21.48 -7.88 4.17
C GLN A 53 22.64 -8.07 3.20
N MET A 54 22.39 -8.55 1.97
CA MET A 54 23.40 -8.70 0.92
C MET A 54 23.80 -7.35 0.34
N ASN A 55 24.91 -7.28 -0.40
CA ASN A 55 25.13 -6.15 -1.27
C ASN A 55 24.15 -6.17 -2.46
N VAL A 56 23.88 -5.01 -3.06
CA VAL A 56 22.86 -4.85 -4.14
C VAL A 56 23.15 -5.78 -5.31
N PHE A 57 24.41 -5.96 -5.68
CA PHE A 57 24.81 -6.82 -6.82
C PHE A 57 24.53 -8.29 -6.56
N GLU A 58 24.90 -8.80 -5.38
CA GLU A 58 24.61 -10.18 -4.98
C GLU A 58 23.09 -10.42 -4.90
N MET A 59 22.36 -9.50 -4.30
CA MET A 59 20.90 -9.59 -4.21
C MET A 59 20.26 -9.65 -5.62
N LEU A 60 20.71 -8.82 -6.56
CA LEU A 60 20.23 -8.85 -7.94
C LEU A 60 20.57 -10.14 -8.67
N GLN A 61 21.73 -10.74 -8.42
CA GLN A 61 22.11 -12.05 -9.00
C GLN A 61 21.21 -13.17 -8.46
N VAL A 62 20.95 -13.18 -7.15
CA VAL A 62 20.09 -14.17 -6.52
C VAL A 62 18.65 -14.04 -7.04
N THR A 63 18.10 -12.82 -7.09
CA THR A 63 16.73 -12.58 -7.58
C THR A 63 16.58 -12.84 -9.07
N ALA A 64 17.63 -12.67 -9.87
CA ALA A 64 17.61 -13.03 -11.29
C ALA A 64 17.50 -14.55 -11.54
N ALA A 65 17.93 -15.37 -10.58
CA ALA A 65 17.82 -16.82 -10.60
C ALA A 65 16.54 -17.33 -9.90
N ASP A 66 15.80 -16.44 -9.22
CA ASP A 66 14.58 -16.72 -8.47
C ASP A 66 13.33 -16.31 -9.26
N ASN A 67 12.17 -16.73 -8.78
CA ASN A 67 10.87 -16.42 -9.36
C ASN A 67 10.31 -15.05 -8.92
N HIS A 68 11.05 -14.24 -8.19
CA HIS A 68 10.59 -12.97 -7.63
C HIS A 68 11.39 -11.79 -8.16
N PRO A 69 10.72 -10.75 -8.72
CA PRO A 69 11.38 -9.54 -9.21
C PRO A 69 12.02 -8.72 -8.06
N PRO A 70 13.06 -7.91 -8.36
CA PRO A 70 13.94 -7.34 -7.33
C PRO A 70 13.39 -6.12 -6.58
N LEU A 71 12.31 -5.47 -7.04
CA LEU A 71 11.90 -4.16 -6.51
C LEU A 71 11.56 -4.21 -5.01
N TYR A 72 10.86 -5.26 -4.58
CA TYR A 72 10.53 -5.43 -3.16
C TYR A 72 11.80 -5.55 -2.30
N TYR A 73 12.75 -6.33 -2.73
CA TYR A 73 14.01 -6.54 -2.00
C TYR A 73 14.87 -5.27 -1.95
N LEU A 74 14.90 -4.50 -3.04
CA LEU A 74 15.52 -3.16 -3.05
C LEU A 74 14.87 -2.21 -2.05
N PHE A 75 13.53 -2.24 -1.96
CA PHE A 75 12.80 -1.42 -0.99
C PHE A 75 13.09 -1.85 0.44
N THR A 76 13.11 -3.16 0.72
CA THR A 76 13.44 -3.70 2.04
C THR A 76 14.90 -3.38 2.42
N GLN A 77 15.83 -3.49 1.47
CA GLN A 77 17.23 -3.13 1.64
C GLN A 77 17.40 -1.63 1.95
N LEU A 78 16.64 -0.75 1.29
CA LEU A 78 16.62 0.67 1.60
C LEU A 78 16.20 0.91 3.05
N LEU A 79 15.14 0.25 3.52
CA LEU A 79 14.68 0.36 4.91
C LEU A 79 15.75 -0.16 5.89
N TYR A 80 16.37 -1.30 5.59
CA TYR A 80 17.47 -1.85 6.37
C TYR A 80 18.64 -0.87 6.51
N HIS A 81 19.07 -0.23 5.43
CA HIS A 81 20.17 0.75 5.47
C HIS A 81 19.81 2.05 6.20
N LEU A 82 18.54 2.47 6.15
CA LEU A 82 18.08 3.70 6.82
C LEU A 82 17.81 3.50 8.31
N LEU A 83 17.26 2.34 8.70
CA LEU A 83 16.73 2.10 10.03
C LEU A 83 17.48 1.04 10.83
N GLY A 84 18.45 0.34 10.21
CA GLY A 84 19.26 -0.68 10.84
C GLY A 84 18.63 -2.08 10.83
N ASN A 85 19.37 -3.04 11.43
CA ASN A 85 18.98 -4.45 11.48
C ASN A 85 18.09 -4.74 12.69
N HIS A 86 16.82 -4.43 12.58
CA HIS A 86 15.82 -4.70 13.60
C HIS A 86 14.64 -5.45 12.99
N GLY A 87 14.03 -6.40 13.71
CA GLY A 87 12.90 -7.20 13.22
C GLY A 87 11.76 -6.35 12.64
N TYR A 88 11.34 -5.32 13.36
CA TYR A 88 10.26 -4.43 12.91
C TYR A 88 10.57 -3.72 11.56
N VAL A 89 11.85 -3.52 11.20
CA VAL A 89 12.24 -2.86 9.94
C VAL A 89 11.81 -3.70 8.74
N TYR A 90 11.91 -5.01 8.83
CA TYR A 90 11.49 -5.90 7.75
C TYR A 90 9.97 -5.92 7.62
N HIS A 91 9.22 -5.91 8.72
CA HIS A 91 7.76 -5.79 8.70
C HIS A 91 7.29 -4.44 8.15
N LEU A 92 8.07 -3.34 8.31
CA LEU A 92 7.77 -2.05 7.70
C LEU A 92 7.71 -2.11 6.18
N SER A 93 8.41 -3.04 5.54
CA SER A 93 8.36 -3.22 4.08
C SER A 93 6.97 -3.65 3.57
N ALA A 94 6.14 -4.24 4.41
CA ALA A 94 4.74 -4.55 4.12
C ALA A 94 3.79 -3.50 4.72
N LEU A 95 4.05 -3.02 5.94
CA LEU A 95 3.18 -2.07 6.63
C LEU A 95 3.10 -0.71 5.93
N ILE A 96 4.22 -0.19 5.39
CA ILE A 96 4.24 1.09 4.68
C ILE A 96 3.34 1.06 3.43
N PRO A 97 3.48 0.10 2.51
CA PRO A 97 2.57 -0.01 1.36
C PRO A 97 1.10 -0.19 1.76
N TYR A 98 0.82 -0.97 2.80
CA TYR A 98 -0.53 -1.08 3.35
C TYR A 98 -1.07 0.27 3.82
N GLY A 99 -0.28 1.05 4.56
CA GLY A 99 -0.64 2.42 4.95
C GLY A 99 -0.93 3.32 3.75
N LEU A 100 -0.17 3.19 2.66
CA LEU A 100 -0.41 3.91 1.41
C LEU A 100 -1.73 3.48 0.74
N ILE A 101 -2.12 2.21 0.81
CA ILE A 101 -3.45 1.75 0.35
C ILE A 101 -4.56 2.45 1.12
N LEU A 102 -4.45 2.53 2.45
CA LEU A 102 -5.43 3.26 3.27
C LEU A 102 -5.48 4.75 2.94
N ILE A 103 -4.34 5.38 2.67
CA ILE A 103 -4.28 6.78 2.21
C ILE A 103 -5.00 6.95 0.87
N LEU A 104 -4.77 6.06 -0.10
CA LEU A 104 -5.48 6.09 -1.38
C LEU A 104 -6.99 5.90 -1.19
N ALA A 105 -7.40 4.99 -0.31
CA ALA A 105 -8.82 4.79 0.01
C ALA A 105 -9.47 6.05 0.60
N CYS A 106 -8.83 6.70 1.57
CA CYS A 106 -9.33 7.88 2.24
C CYS A 106 -9.26 9.17 1.39
N THR A 107 -8.40 9.20 0.38
CA THR A 107 -8.20 10.41 -0.44
C THR A 107 -8.77 10.23 -1.84
N VAL A 108 -8.17 9.37 -2.65
CA VAL A 108 -8.53 9.23 -4.07
C VAL A 108 -9.87 8.52 -4.22
N ILE A 109 -10.03 7.33 -3.60
CA ILE A 109 -11.25 6.54 -3.72
C ILE A 109 -12.44 7.28 -3.10
N PHE A 110 -12.25 7.88 -1.92
CA PHE A 110 -13.31 8.66 -1.29
C PHE A 110 -13.78 9.85 -2.15
N ARG A 111 -12.84 10.55 -2.82
CA ARG A 111 -13.18 11.70 -3.69
C ARG A 111 -13.85 11.29 -4.99
N GLN A 112 -13.45 10.17 -5.58
CA GLN A 112 -13.93 9.73 -6.89
C GLN A 112 -15.19 8.89 -6.79
N PHE A 113 -15.29 8.00 -5.81
CA PHE A 113 -16.34 6.99 -5.72
C PHE A 113 -17.22 7.13 -4.47
N GLY A 114 -16.83 8.00 -3.52
CA GLY A 114 -17.59 8.25 -2.29
C GLY A 114 -17.20 7.35 -1.11
N LEU A 115 -17.99 7.45 -0.03
CA LEU A 115 -17.69 6.81 1.25
C LEU A 115 -17.72 5.28 1.20
N ILE A 116 -18.76 4.71 0.58
CA ILE A 116 -18.98 3.26 0.62
C ILE A 116 -17.81 2.51 -0.02
N PRO A 117 -17.34 2.82 -1.25
CA PRO A 117 -16.14 2.18 -1.81
C PRO A 117 -14.89 2.40 -0.97
N ALA A 118 -14.69 3.59 -0.40
CA ALA A 118 -13.54 3.87 0.44
C ALA A 118 -13.52 3.00 1.72
N VAL A 119 -14.67 2.84 2.39
CA VAL A 119 -14.81 1.96 3.56
C VAL A 119 -14.62 0.50 3.15
N VAL A 120 -15.23 0.06 2.05
CA VAL A 120 -15.11 -1.32 1.56
C VAL A 120 -13.63 -1.67 1.29
N VAL A 121 -12.92 -0.83 0.51
CA VAL A 121 -11.50 -1.06 0.22
C VAL A 121 -10.67 -1.08 1.49
N SER A 122 -10.87 -0.10 2.40
CA SER A 122 -10.15 -0.06 3.68
C SER A 122 -10.40 -1.31 4.54
N THR A 123 -11.66 -1.78 4.59
CA THR A 123 -12.05 -2.97 5.35
C THR A 123 -11.42 -4.23 4.76
N PHE A 124 -11.55 -4.45 3.45
CA PHE A 124 -10.99 -5.63 2.78
C PHE A 124 -9.47 -5.66 2.86
N ALA A 125 -8.81 -4.52 2.64
CA ALA A 125 -7.36 -4.40 2.76
C ALA A 125 -6.83 -4.59 4.19
N SER A 126 -7.71 -4.67 5.21
CA SER A 126 -7.30 -4.74 6.61
C SER A 126 -7.80 -5.97 7.36
N LEU A 127 -9.01 -6.45 7.07
CA LEU A 127 -9.72 -7.40 7.94
C LEU A 127 -9.96 -8.78 7.30
N THR A 128 -9.55 -9.01 6.04
CA THR A 128 -9.52 -10.37 5.50
C THR A 128 -8.37 -11.16 6.13
N ASP A 129 -8.51 -12.47 6.26
CA ASP A 129 -7.45 -13.34 6.81
C ASP A 129 -6.12 -13.13 6.10
N THR A 130 -6.15 -13.03 4.77
CA THR A 130 -4.98 -12.74 3.94
C THR A 130 -4.37 -11.38 4.25
N ALA A 131 -5.19 -10.33 4.40
CA ALA A 131 -4.71 -8.98 4.72
C ALA A 131 -4.12 -8.91 6.14
N ILE A 132 -4.76 -9.57 7.12
CA ILE A 132 -4.26 -9.66 8.49
C ILE A 132 -2.85 -10.25 8.54
N MET A 133 -2.55 -11.21 7.68
CA MET A 133 -1.24 -11.84 7.57
C MET A 133 -0.28 -10.97 6.77
N PHE A 134 -0.60 -10.64 5.53
CA PHE A 134 0.34 -10.05 4.57
C PHE A 134 0.64 -8.55 4.78
N ASN A 135 -0.15 -7.82 5.57
CA ASN A 135 0.14 -6.41 5.84
C ASN A 135 1.32 -6.19 6.81
N VAL A 136 1.76 -7.25 7.48
CA VAL A 136 2.92 -7.20 8.40
C VAL A 136 4.01 -8.20 8.02
N GLU A 137 3.72 -9.17 7.17
CA GLU A 137 4.68 -10.15 6.70
C GLU A 137 5.74 -9.50 5.80
N ALA A 138 7.02 -9.78 6.04
CA ALA A 138 8.15 -9.25 5.26
C ALA A 138 8.20 -9.86 3.85
N ARG A 139 7.12 -9.65 3.08
CA ARG A 139 6.90 -10.14 1.71
C ARG A 139 6.28 -9.06 0.81
N MET A 140 6.38 -9.26 -0.47
CA MET A 140 6.04 -8.30 -1.52
C MET A 140 4.55 -8.00 -1.71
N TYR A 141 3.64 -8.70 -1.01
CA TYR A 141 2.20 -8.69 -1.32
C TYR A 141 1.55 -7.32 -1.17
N SER A 142 1.77 -6.64 -0.06
CA SER A 142 1.22 -5.29 0.18
C SER A 142 1.78 -4.26 -0.79
N LEU A 143 3.07 -4.37 -1.16
CA LEU A 143 3.69 -3.47 -2.14
C LEU A 143 3.12 -3.69 -3.55
N GLY A 144 2.94 -4.94 -3.94
CA GLY A 144 2.28 -5.30 -5.20
C GLY A 144 0.83 -4.79 -5.25
N ALA A 145 0.06 -5.03 -4.19
CA ALA A 145 -1.32 -4.56 -4.08
C ALA A 145 -1.42 -3.02 -4.16
N PHE A 146 -0.51 -2.29 -3.52
CA PHE A 146 -0.44 -0.84 -3.61
C PHE A 146 -0.23 -0.36 -5.06
N PHE A 147 0.74 -0.93 -5.77
CA PHE A 147 1.01 -0.51 -7.15
C PHE A 147 -0.12 -0.89 -8.11
N VAL A 148 -0.73 -2.07 -7.95
CA VAL A 148 -1.92 -2.46 -8.73
C VAL A 148 -3.08 -1.50 -8.49
N LEU A 149 -3.37 -1.15 -7.24
CA LEU A 149 -4.41 -0.17 -6.91
C LEU A 149 -4.09 1.21 -7.51
N ALA A 150 -2.85 1.68 -7.41
CA ALA A 150 -2.43 2.95 -7.98
C ALA A 150 -2.57 2.96 -9.52
N ALA A 151 -2.16 1.88 -10.19
CA ALA A 151 -2.34 1.72 -11.64
C ALA A 151 -3.82 1.74 -12.03
N TYR A 152 -4.68 1.01 -11.31
CA TYR A 152 -6.12 0.97 -11.57
C TYR A 152 -6.77 2.35 -11.40
N LEU A 153 -6.44 3.09 -10.35
CA LEU A 153 -6.96 4.45 -10.13
C LEU A 153 -6.48 5.42 -11.21
N ALA A 154 -5.23 5.29 -11.66
CA ALA A 154 -4.70 6.10 -12.75
C ALA A 154 -5.39 5.77 -14.08
N LEU A 155 -5.61 4.48 -14.38
CA LEU A 155 -6.36 4.04 -15.57
C LEU A 155 -7.79 4.61 -15.55
N HIS A 156 -8.48 4.54 -14.41
CA HIS A 156 -9.78 5.17 -14.26
C HIS A 156 -9.74 6.67 -14.60
N ASN A 157 -8.74 7.40 -14.12
CA ASN A 157 -8.56 8.82 -14.44
C ASN A 157 -8.28 9.05 -15.93
N ILE A 158 -7.47 8.23 -16.57
CA ILE A 158 -7.19 8.29 -18.02
C ILE A 158 -8.49 8.21 -18.81
N LEU A 159 -9.35 7.26 -18.47
CA LEU A 159 -10.63 7.06 -19.16
C LEU A 159 -11.60 8.24 -18.99
N HIS A 160 -11.46 9.06 -17.93
CA HIS A 160 -12.35 10.19 -17.64
C HIS A 160 -11.75 11.54 -17.99
N SER A 161 -10.45 11.75 -17.83
CA SER A 161 -9.81 13.06 -17.96
C SER A 161 -8.66 13.11 -18.97
N GLY A 162 -8.03 11.97 -19.27
CA GLY A 162 -6.97 11.85 -20.27
C GLY A 162 -5.72 12.67 -20.02
N LYS A 163 -5.45 13.07 -18.77
CA LYS A 163 -4.28 13.91 -18.44
C LYS A 163 -2.98 13.13 -18.61
N THR A 164 -1.93 13.77 -19.11
CA THR A 164 -0.59 13.18 -19.25
C THR A 164 -0.04 12.66 -17.94
N SER A 165 -0.32 13.34 -16.80
CA SER A 165 0.07 12.88 -15.47
C SER A 165 -0.48 11.50 -15.11
N ASP A 166 -1.73 11.22 -15.52
CA ASP A 166 -2.36 9.94 -15.21
C ASP A 166 -1.73 8.80 -16.02
N TRP A 167 -1.33 9.07 -17.27
CA TRP A 167 -0.55 8.13 -18.09
C TRP A 167 0.81 7.81 -17.45
N VAL A 168 1.50 8.83 -16.93
CA VAL A 168 2.79 8.64 -16.23
C VAL A 168 2.60 7.79 -14.98
N ILE A 169 1.59 8.11 -14.15
CA ILE A 169 1.30 7.34 -12.93
C ILE A 169 0.95 5.90 -13.27
N PHE A 170 0.10 5.68 -14.27
CA PHE A 170 -0.26 4.34 -14.73
C PHE A 170 0.97 3.54 -15.16
N SER A 171 1.81 4.13 -16.02
CA SER A 171 3.01 3.44 -16.56
C SER A 171 4.00 3.10 -15.44
N VAL A 172 4.27 4.05 -14.53
CA VAL A 172 5.20 3.84 -13.41
C VAL A 172 4.64 2.81 -12.45
N ALA A 173 3.36 2.91 -12.07
CA ALA A 173 2.74 1.96 -11.15
C ALA A 173 2.68 0.55 -11.73
N SER A 174 2.33 0.39 -13.01
CA SER A 174 2.33 -0.90 -13.69
C SER A 174 3.72 -1.52 -13.79
N LEU A 175 4.74 -0.69 -14.11
CA LEU A 175 6.13 -1.13 -14.11
C LEU A 175 6.58 -1.57 -12.72
N CYS A 176 6.30 -0.78 -11.68
CA CYS A 176 6.62 -1.14 -10.31
C CYS A 176 5.87 -2.40 -9.85
N ALA A 177 4.61 -2.57 -10.23
CA ALA A 177 3.85 -3.81 -9.96
C ALA A 177 4.55 -5.03 -10.59
N ALA A 178 4.95 -4.93 -11.85
CA ALA A 178 5.66 -5.98 -12.58
C ALA A 178 6.99 -6.35 -11.91
N TYR A 179 7.75 -5.35 -11.46
CA TYR A 179 9.03 -5.55 -10.77
C TYR A 179 8.90 -5.89 -9.29
N THR A 180 7.68 -5.89 -8.75
CA THR A 180 7.38 -6.35 -7.38
C THR A 180 6.95 -7.82 -7.37
N HIS A 181 6.05 -8.20 -8.29
CA HIS A 181 5.51 -9.56 -8.36
C HIS A 181 4.92 -9.85 -9.75
N TYR A 182 5.25 -10.99 -10.35
CA TYR A 182 4.78 -11.33 -11.72
C TYR A 182 3.25 -11.39 -11.84
N TYR A 183 2.53 -11.86 -10.80
CA TYR A 183 1.07 -11.82 -10.80
C TYR A 183 0.51 -10.39 -10.75
N ALA A 184 1.23 -9.44 -10.15
CA ALA A 184 0.81 -8.05 -10.14
C ALA A 184 0.91 -7.41 -11.54
N LEU A 185 1.86 -7.87 -12.39
CA LEU A 185 1.90 -7.49 -13.81
C LEU A 185 0.62 -7.92 -14.54
N ILE A 186 0.18 -9.16 -14.37
CA ILE A 186 -1.05 -9.64 -15.03
C ILE A 186 -2.25 -8.79 -14.62
N LEU A 187 -2.39 -8.49 -13.33
CA LEU A 187 -3.48 -7.66 -12.81
C LEU A 187 -3.43 -6.20 -13.29
N SER A 188 -2.25 -5.68 -13.63
CA SER A 188 -2.12 -4.31 -14.15
C SER A 188 -2.38 -4.19 -15.66
N LEU A 189 -2.53 -5.32 -16.36
CA LEU A 189 -2.81 -5.37 -17.81
C LEU A 189 -4.28 -5.63 -18.14
N ILE A 190 -5.11 -5.95 -17.15
CA ILE A 190 -6.56 -6.18 -17.28
C ILE A 190 -7.33 -4.88 -17.03
#